data_55f98f2f40bc2747bbc03580d6765397
#
_entry.id   55f98f2f40bc2747bbc03580d6765397
#
_cell.length_a   1.000
_cell.length_b   1.000
_cell.length_c   1.000
_cell.angle_alpha   90.00
_cell.angle_beta   90.00
_cell.angle_gamma   90.00
#
_symmetry.space_group_name_H-M   'P 1'
#
loop_
_entity.id
_entity.type
_entity.pdbx_description
1 polymer ?
#
loop_
_entity_poly.entity_id
_entity_poly.type
_entity_poly.pdbx_seq_one_letter_code
_entity_poly.pdbx_strand_id
1 'polypeptide(L)'
;VAVNKIDKPEADPTRVKNELLKHEIISEDMGGDVQFVEVSALTGTGLDDLLESVLLQAELLDLKANPDRAAEGIVIESKLEKGRGAVATVLVQRGTLSVGDIFVVGEESGRVRALLDDQGESIKSALPASPVEVLGASGSPSAGDMFNVVETEAKAREIAEYRALISLSLIHISEPT
;
A
#
# COMPACT_ATOMS: atom_id res chain seq x y z
N VAL A 1 4.15 -13.46 12.91
CA VAL A 1 3.53 -14.49 12.02
C VAL A 1 2.17 -14.89 12.56
N ALA A 2 1.13 -14.83 11.72
CA ALA A 2 -0.20 -15.35 12.04
C ALA A 2 -0.36 -16.75 11.45
N VAL A 3 -0.51 -17.76 12.30
CA VAL A 3 -0.78 -19.14 11.89
C VAL A 3 -2.30 -19.31 11.85
N ASN A 4 -2.88 -19.20 10.65
CA ASN A 4 -4.33 -19.18 10.47
C ASN A 4 -4.91 -20.59 10.26
N LYS A 5 -6.24 -20.68 10.40
CA LYS A 5 -7.05 -21.89 10.20
C LYS A 5 -6.82 -22.97 11.27
N ILE A 6 -6.56 -22.55 12.51
CA ILE A 6 -6.41 -23.49 13.64
C ILE A 6 -7.71 -24.22 14.02
N ASP A 7 -8.85 -23.76 13.49
CA ASP A 7 -10.15 -24.39 13.64
C ASP A 7 -10.30 -25.72 12.87
N LYS A 8 -9.38 -25.98 11.93
CA LYS A 8 -9.44 -27.23 11.15
C LYS A 8 -8.92 -28.41 11.97
N PRO A 9 -9.56 -29.62 11.86
CA PRO A 9 -9.12 -30.82 12.58
C PRO A 9 -7.69 -31.27 12.26
N GLU A 10 -7.19 -30.89 11.09
CA GLU A 10 -5.85 -31.24 10.57
C GLU A 10 -4.83 -30.13 10.84
N ALA A 11 -5.20 -29.08 11.61
CA ALA A 11 -4.30 -27.99 11.90
C ALA A 11 -3.14 -28.45 12.78
N ASP A 12 -1.91 -28.18 12.33
CA ASP A 12 -0.70 -28.46 13.07
C ASP A 12 0.21 -27.20 13.10
N PRO A 13 0.00 -26.30 14.06
CA PRO A 13 0.81 -25.10 14.21
C PRO A 13 2.30 -25.40 14.41
N THR A 14 2.62 -26.51 15.11
CA THR A 14 4.01 -26.89 15.37
C THR A 14 4.74 -27.25 14.07
N ARG A 15 4.06 -27.95 13.18
CA ARG A 15 4.62 -28.26 11.86
C ARG A 15 4.92 -26.99 11.08
N VAL A 16 4.00 -26.02 11.07
CA VAL A 16 4.18 -24.73 10.40
C VAL A 16 5.39 -23.99 10.95
N LYS A 17 5.54 -23.91 12.29
CA LYS A 17 6.71 -23.32 12.96
C LYS A 17 8.02 -24.00 12.51
N ASN A 18 8.04 -25.33 12.48
CA ASN A 18 9.22 -26.11 12.04
C ASN A 18 9.55 -25.93 10.55
N GLU A 19 8.54 -25.77 9.69
CA GLU A 19 8.77 -25.49 8.28
C GLU A 19 9.36 -24.09 8.06
N LEU A 20 8.93 -23.10 8.85
CA LEU A 20 9.43 -21.73 8.79
C LEU A 20 10.89 -21.59 9.29
N LEU A 21 11.37 -22.50 10.15
CA LEU A 21 12.79 -22.57 10.53
C LEU A 21 13.71 -22.72 9.31
N LYS A 22 13.26 -23.41 8.26
CA LYS A 22 14.05 -23.56 7.02
C LYS A 22 14.24 -22.23 6.28
N HIS A 23 13.42 -21.24 6.59
CA HIS A 23 13.46 -19.89 6.05
C HIS A 23 14.05 -18.88 7.05
N GLU A 24 14.74 -19.37 8.08
CA GLU A 24 15.37 -18.54 9.12
C GLU A 24 14.37 -17.71 9.95
N ILE A 25 13.07 -18.08 9.92
CA ILE A 25 12.02 -17.47 10.74
C ILE A 25 11.88 -18.29 12.01
N ILE A 26 12.50 -17.80 13.09
CA ILE A 26 12.56 -18.49 14.37
C ILE A 26 11.59 -17.85 15.36
N SER A 27 10.68 -18.66 15.93
CA SER A 27 9.74 -18.16 16.93
C SER A 27 10.40 -17.85 18.26
N GLU A 28 9.81 -16.96 19.05
CA GLU A 28 10.26 -16.65 20.42
C GLU A 28 10.32 -17.90 21.29
N ASP A 29 9.38 -18.83 21.17
CA ASP A 29 9.36 -20.13 21.88
C ASP A 29 10.61 -20.98 21.61
N MET A 30 11.24 -20.77 20.46
CA MET A 30 12.44 -21.49 20.01
C MET A 30 13.72 -20.65 20.14
N GLY A 31 13.64 -19.52 20.87
CA GLY A 31 14.79 -18.63 21.12
C GLY A 31 15.04 -17.62 20.00
N GLY A 32 14.10 -17.40 19.08
CA GLY A 32 14.12 -16.33 18.08
C GLY A 32 13.47 -15.04 18.58
N ASP A 33 13.24 -14.12 17.68
CA ASP A 33 12.66 -12.79 17.91
C ASP A 33 11.32 -12.56 17.17
N VAL A 34 10.79 -13.60 16.53
CA VAL A 34 9.55 -13.51 15.76
C VAL A 34 8.37 -14.02 16.59
N GLN A 35 7.37 -13.15 16.80
CA GLN A 35 6.12 -13.53 17.45
C GLN A 35 5.26 -14.37 16.51
N PHE A 36 4.70 -15.47 17.06
CA PHE A 36 3.75 -16.34 16.40
C PHE A 36 2.41 -16.31 17.13
N VAL A 37 1.35 -15.98 16.41
CA VAL A 37 0.00 -15.98 16.95
C VAL A 37 -0.85 -16.96 16.18
N GLU A 38 -1.47 -17.89 16.92
CA GLU A 38 -2.38 -18.89 16.36
C GLU A 38 -3.79 -18.31 16.27
N VAL A 39 -4.35 -18.28 15.05
CA VAL A 39 -5.62 -17.60 14.79
C VAL A 39 -6.59 -18.45 13.96
N SER A 40 -7.86 -18.16 14.08
CA SER A 40 -8.87 -18.59 13.15
C SER A 40 -9.72 -17.39 12.72
N ALA A 41 -9.56 -16.97 11.47
CA ALA A 41 -10.38 -15.91 10.90
C ALA A 41 -11.87 -16.31 10.81
N LEU A 42 -12.17 -17.61 10.74
CA LEU A 42 -13.55 -18.12 10.67
C LEU A 42 -14.27 -18.00 12.02
N THR A 43 -13.59 -18.36 13.11
CA THR A 43 -14.18 -18.38 14.46
C THR A 43 -13.91 -17.11 15.25
N GLY A 44 -12.98 -16.27 14.79
CA GLY A 44 -12.51 -15.08 15.52
C GLY A 44 -11.47 -15.38 16.59
N THR A 45 -11.08 -16.64 16.79
CA THR A 45 -10.14 -17.03 17.84
C THR A 45 -8.75 -16.43 17.58
N GLY A 46 -8.12 -15.85 18.60
CA GLY A 46 -6.77 -15.30 18.57
C GLY A 46 -6.61 -13.99 17.76
N LEU A 47 -7.70 -13.39 17.26
CA LEU A 47 -7.62 -12.15 16.50
C LEU A 47 -7.23 -10.96 17.37
N ASP A 48 -7.72 -10.90 18.61
CA ASP A 48 -7.36 -9.83 19.55
C ASP A 48 -5.87 -9.90 19.91
N ASP A 49 -5.35 -11.10 20.17
CA ASP A 49 -3.93 -11.33 20.45
C ASP A 49 -3.04 -10.94 19.25
N LEU A 50 -3.52 -11.22 18.03
CA LEU A 50 -2.85 -10.79 16.80
C LEU A 50 -2.80 -9.28 16.68
N LEU A 51 -3.91 -8.59 16.94
CA LEU A 51 -3.97 -7.12 16.90
C LEU A 51 -3.06 -6.50 17.96
N GLU A 52 -3.05 -7.04 19.17
CA GLU A 52 -2.15 -6.60 20.25
C GLU A 52 -0.68 -6.77 19.86
N SER A 53 -0.31 -7.91 19.27
CA SER A 53 1.05 -8.17 18.78
C SER A 53 1.45 -7.18 17.67
N VAL A 54 0.53 -6.84 16.75
CA VAL A 54 0.77 -5.85 15.70
C VAL A 54 0.98 -4.46 16.30
N LEU A 55 0.18 -4.07 17.29
CA LEU A 55 0.29 -2.77 17.96
C LEU A 55 1.63 -2.65 18.71
N LEU A 56 2.03 -3.69 19.45
CA LEU A 56 3.33 -3.74 20.12
C LEU A 56 4.49 -3.61 19.13
N GLN A 57 4.44 -4.32 18.02
CA GLN A 57 5.46 -4.22 16.98
C GLN A 57 5.52 -2.82 16.37
N ALA A 58 4.37 -2.20 16.11
CA ALA A 58 4.30 -0.84 15.60
C ALA A 58 4.87 0.19 16.59
N GLU A 59 4.62 0.01 17.90
CA GLU A 59 5.16 0.88 18.95
C GLU A 59 6.68 0.77 19.04
N LEU A 60 7.22 -0.44 18.97
CA LEU A 60 8.69 -0.68 18.99
C LEU A 60 9.38 -0.04 17.78
N LEU A 61 8.75 -0.02 16.62
CA LEU A 61 9.30 0.59 15.40
C LEU A 61 9.26 2.13 15.43
N ASP A 62 8.49 2.75 16.33
CA ASP A 62 8.34 4.22 16.48
C ASP A 62 8.17 4.94 15.12
N LEU A 63 7.28 4.41 14.27
CA LEU A 63 7.07 4.90 12.91
C LEU A 63 6.47 6.31 12.92
N LYS A 64 7.17 7.25 12.29
CA LYS A 64 6.77 8.65 12.21
C LYS A 64 6.72 9.11 10.76
N ALA A 65 5.76 9.96 10.45
CA ALA A 65 5.68 10.65 9.18
C ALA A 65 5.36 12.13 9.38
N ASN A 66 5.89 12.99 8.50
CA ASN A 66 5.59 14.42 8.54
C ASN A 66 4.34 14.69 7.68
N PRO A 67 3.23 15.17 8.24
CA PRO A 67 2.04 15.54 7.49
C PRO A 67 2.18 16.91 6.78
N ASP A 68 3.07 17.79 7.26
CA ASP A 68 3.18 19.17 6.79
C ASP A 68 4.13 19.29 5.58
N ARG A 69 3.85 18.52 4.53
CA ARG A 69 4.56 18.55 3.26
C ARG A 69 3.68 18.05 2.12
N ALA A 70 4.15 18.21 0.89
CA ALA A 70 3.52 17.60 -0.29
C ALA A 70 3.37 16.09 -0.11
N ALA A 71 2.21 15.55 -0.49
CA ALA A 71 1.92 14.14 -0.30
C ALA A 71 2.78 13.25 -1.20
N GLU A 72 3.25 12.16 -0.61
CA GLU A 72 3.89 11.05 -1.27
C GLU A 72 3.18 9.75 -0.85
N GLY A 73 2.99 8.85 -1.78
CA GLY A 73 2.33 7.57 -1.53
C GLY A 73 2.66 6.53 -2.57
N ILE A 74 2.00 5.39 -2.44
CA ILE A 74 2.14 4.26 -3.36
C ILE A 74 0.77 3.79 -3.81
N VAL A 75 0.64 3.44 -5.08
CA VAL A 75 -0.58 2.84 -5.62
C VAL A 75 -0.69 1.39 -5.17
N ILE A 76 -1.78 1.05 -4.51
CA ILE A 76 -2.09 -0.33 -4.12
C ILE A 76 -2.79 -1.05 -5.27
N GLU A 77 -3.78 -0.39 -5.85
CA GLU A 77 -4.55 -0.88 -6.99
C GLU A 77 -5.08 0.28 -7.83
N SER A 78 -5.44 -0.01 -9.07
CA SER A 78 -6.07 0.95 -9.97
C SER A 78 -7.10 0.24 -10.84
N LYS A 79 -8.20 0.94 -11.13
CA LYS A 79 -9.29 0.42 -11.94
C LYS A 79 -9.90 1.54 -12.81
N LEU A 80 -10.42 1.17 -13.97
CA LEU A 80 -11.23 2.05 -14.79
C LEU A 80 -12.71 1.83 -14.48
N GLU A 81 -13.34 2.82 -13.90
CA GLU A 81 -14.76 2.77 -13.57
C GLU A 81 -15.59 3.53 -14.62
N LYS A 82 -16.70 2.91 -15.04
CA LYS A 82 -17.62 3.51 -16.00
C LYS A 82 -18.28 4.75 -15.38
N GLY A 83 -18.02 5.93 -15.98
CA GLY A 83 -18.56 7.21 -15.51
C GLY A 83 -17.69 7.98 -14.51
N ARG A 84 -16.74 7.32 -13.83
CA ARG A 84 -15.81 7.97 -12.88
C ARG A 84 -14.39 8.13 -13.44
N GLY A 85 -14.05 7.34 -14.49
CA GLY A 85 -12.72 7.31 -15.08
C GLY A 85 -11.74 6.44 -14.33
N ALA A 86 -10.47 6.82 -14.38
CA ALA A 86 -9.42 6.13 -13.62
C ALA A 86 -9.54 6.43 -12.12
N VAL A 87 -9.64 5.39 -11.33
CA VAL A 87 -9.66 5.41 -9.86
C VAL A 87 -8.47 4.64 -9.36
N ALA A 88 -7.62 5.27 -8.57
CA ALA A 88 -6.45 4.65 -7.97
C ALA A 88 -6.57 4.64 -6.45
N THR A 89 -6.40 3.48 -5.83
CA THR A 89 -6.25 3.38 -4.38
C THR A 89 -4.79 3.64 -4.02
N VAL A 90 -4.57 4.71 -3.28
CA VAL A 90 -3.24 5.19 -2.87
C VAL A 90 -3.10 5.09 -1.36
N LEU A 91 -2.01 4.50 -0.89
CA LEU A 91 -1.60 4.59 0.50
C LEU A 91 -0.70 5.81 0.65
N VAL A 92 -1.19 6.83 1.34
CA VAL A 92 -0.39 8.02 1.66
C VAL A 92 0.68 7.63 2.68
N GLN A 93 1.94 7.83 2.33
CA GLN A 93 3.07 7.49 3.21
C GLN A 93 3.61 8.72 3.95
N ARG A 94 3.59 9.88 3.31
CA ARG A 94 4.09 11.16 3.86
C ARG A 94 3.27 12.31 3.31
N GLY A 95 3.24 13.41 4.05
CA GLY A 95 2.52 14.61 3.66
C GLY A 95 1.01 14.46 3.79
N THR A 96 0.28 15.48 3.42
CA THR A 96 -1.19 15.50 3.39
C THR A 96 -1.65 15.64 1.96
N LEU A 97 -2.46 14.70 1.50
CA LEU A 97 -3.08 14.72 0.18
C LEU A 97 -4.43 15.43 0.26
N SER A 98 -4.66 16.41 -0.58
CA SER A 98 -5.89 17.22 -0.57
C SER A 98 -6.58 17.24 -1.92
N VAL A 99 -7.88 17.42 -1.91
CA VAL A 99 -8.65 17.68 -3.14
C VAL A 99 -8.14 18.96 -3.79
N GLY A 100 -7.85 18.89 -5.09
CA GLY A 100 -7.27 19.99 -5.87
C GLY A 100 -5.76 19.89 -6.07
N ASP A 101 -5.06 19.03 -5.33
CA ASP A 101 -3.62 18.81 -5.52
C ASP A 101 -3.31 18.26 -6.92
N ILE A 102 -2.19 18.71 -7.46
CA ILE A 102 -1.68 18.22 -8.73
C ILE A 102 -0.68 17.11 -8.43
N PHE A 103 -0.79 16.01 -9.14
CA PHE A 103 0.04 14.84 -8.88
C PHE A 103 0.59 14.20 -10.16
N VAL A 104 1.63 13.42 -9.95
CA VAL A 104 2.17 12.46 -10.92
C VAL A 104 2.20 11.07 -10.28
N VAL A 105 1.83 10.06 -11.04
CA VAL A 105 1.78 8.68 -10.58
C VAL A 105 2.17 7.75 -11.74
N GLY A 106 3.28 7.00 -11.56
CA GLY A 106 3.83 6.27 -12.69
C GLY A 106 4.10 7.19 -13.90
N GLU A 107 3.52 6.85 -15.04
CA GLU A 107 3.57 7.61 -16.30
C GLU A 107 2.37 8.56 -16.47
N GLU A 108 1.47 8.59 -15.50
CA GLU A 108 0.24 9.38 -15.53
C GLU A 108 0.38 10.65 -14.68
N SER A 109 -0.42 11.64 -15.01
CA SER A 109 -0.53 12.87 -14.23
C SER A 109 -1.99 13.28 -14.07
N GLY A 110 -2.26 14.15 -13.12
CA GLY A 110 -3.62 14.61 -12.93
C GLY A 110 -3.78 15.62 -11.82
N ARG A 111 -5.03 15.95 -11.56
CA ARG A 111 -5.46 16.77 -10.43
C ARG A 111 -6.48 15.97 -9.62
N VAL A 112 -6.30 15.94 -8.31
CA VAL A 112 -7.24 15.28 -7.38
C VAL A 112 -8.61 15.95 -7.49
N ARG A 113 -9.56 15.26 -8.09
CA ARG A 113 -10.96 15.72 -8.23
C ARG A 113 -11.80 15.34 -7.02
N ALA A 114 -11.55 14.16 -6.48
CA ALA A 114 -12.20 13.66 -5.29
C ALA A 114 -11.28 12.66 -4.57
N LEU A 115 -11.43 12.59 -3.25
CA LEU A 115 -10.84 11.58 -2.40
C LEU A 115 -11.98 10.83 -1.68
N LEU A 116 -11.89 9.52 -1.64
CA LEU A 116 -12.81 8.67 -0.87
C LEU A 116 -12.01 7.86 0.13
N ASP A 117 -12.55 7.68 1.32
CA ASP A 117 -11.97 6.81 2.33
C ASP A 117 -12.30 5.33 2.08
N ASP A 118 -11.93 4.46 3.02
CA ASP A 118 -12.18 3.02 2.98
C ASP A 118 -13.68 2.67 3.13
N GLN A 119 -14.51 3.60 3.57
CA GLN A 119 -15.97 3.48 3.66
C GLN A 119 -16.67 3.93 2.37
N GLY A 120 -15.92 4.54 1.44
CA GLY A 120 -16.46 5.17 0.23
C GLY A 120 -17.02 6.58 0.46
N GLU A 121 -16.78 7.17 1.62
CA GLU A 121 -17.20 8.52 1.96
C GLU A 121 -16.22 9.56 1.38
N SER A 122 -16.77 10.68 0.88
CA SER A 122 -15.95 11.75 0.32
C SER A 122 -15.24 12.54 1.40
N ILE A 123 -13.93 12.61 1.32
CA ILE A 123 -13.08 13.37 2.27
C ILE A 123 -12.36 14.51 1.56
N LYS A 124 -11.95 15.53 2.28
CA LYS A 124 -11.23 16.70 1.74
C LYS A 124 -9.73 16.50 1.70
N SER A 125 -9.19 15.75 2.65
CA SER A 125 -7.77 15.48 2.80
C SER A 125 -7.51 14.13 3.45
N ALA A 126 -6.35 13.54 3.16
CA ALA A 126 -5.86 12.29 3.70
C ALA A 126 -4.48 12.48 4.33
N LEU A 127 -4.31 12.01 5.54
CA LEU A 127 -3.07 12.04 6.31
C LEU A 127 -2.17 10.83 6.00
N PRO A 128 -0.90 10.83 6.44
CA PRO A 128 -0.05 9.64 6.35
C PRO A 128 -0.71 8.40 6.96
N ALA A 129 -0.40 7.23 6.39
CA ALA A 129 -0.98 5.92 6.70
C ALA A 129 -2.46 5.74 6.34
N SER A 130 -3.09 6.71 5.64
CA SER A 130 -4.47 6.58 5.16
C SER A 130 -4.50 5.97 3.77
N PRO A 131 -5.22 4.85 3.56
CA PRO A 131 -5.58 4.38 2.23
C PRO A 131 -6.74 5.23 1.69
N VAL A 132 -6.63 5.73 0.46
CA VAL A 132 -7.67 6.56 -0.16
C VAL A 132 -7.83 6.26 -1.63
N GLU A 133 -9.07 6.27 -2.12
CA GLU A 133 -9.33 6.28 -3.56
C GLU A 133 -9.17 7.70 -4.10
N VAL A 134 -8.31 7.84 -5.10
CA VAL A 134 -8.03 9.11 -5.78
C VAL A 134 -8.64 9.09 -7.16
N LEU A 135 -9.46 10.09 -7.45
CA LEU A 135 -10.04 10.33 -8.77
C LEU A 135 -9.33 11.53 -9.42
N GLY A 136 -9.03 11.41 -10.71
CA GLY A 136 -8.51 12.54 -11.49
C GLY A 136 -7.21 12.28 -12.24
N ALA A 137 -6.72 11.04 -12.27
CA ALA A 137 -5.60 10.65 -13.12
C ALA A 137 -6.00 10.68 -14.61
N SER A 138 -5.02 10.97 -15.49
CA SER A 138 -5.18 10.97 -16.95
C SER A 138 -5.39 9.56 -17.51
N GLY A 139 -4.85 8.56 -16.84
CA GLY A 139 -4.99 7.15 -17.19
C GLY A 139 -4.94 6.28 -15.92
N SER A 140 -4.78 4.98 -16.11
CA SER A 140 -4.79 4.00 -15.03
C SER A 140 -3.35 3.65 -14.63
N PRO A 141 -2.83 4.15 -13.51
CA PRO A 141 -1.50 3.80 -13.03
C PRO A 141 -1.42 2.33 -12.66
N SER A 142 -0.20 1.80 -12.56
CA SER A 142 0.03 0.43 -12.13
C SER A 142 0.16 0.31 -10.61
N ALA A 143 -0.23 -0.84 -10.05
CA ALA A 143 0.07 -1.15 -8.66
C ALA A 143 1.58 -1.11 -8.41
N GLY A 144 2.01 -0.46 -7.34
CA GLY A 144 3.42 -0.22 -7.03
C GLY A 144 3.97 1.11 -7.55
N ASP A 145 3.23 1.84 -8.38
CA ASP A 145 3.65 3.16 -8.85
C ASP A 145 3.73 4.17 -7.71
N MET A 146 4.78 4.99 -7.75
CA MET A 146 4.94 6.08 -6.81
C MET A 146 4.02 7.25 -7.14
N PHE A 147 3.23 7.67 -6.16
CA PHE A 147 2.35 8.83 -6.21
C PHE A 147 3.04 10.03 -5.57
N ASN A 148 3.14 11.13 -6.28
CA ASN A 148 3.79 12.34 -5.79
C ASN A 148 2.97 13.59 -6.12
N VAL A 149 2.68 14.41 -5.12
CA VAL A 149 2.11 15.75 -5.34
C VAL A 149 3.21 16.70 -5.81
N VAL A 150 2.89 17.51 -6.80
CA VAL A 150 3.79 18.50 -7.41
C VAL A 150 3.13 19.88 -7.49
N GLU A 151 3.93 20.91 -7.68
CA GLU A 151 3.45 22.30 -7.60
C GLU A 151 2.59 22.74 -8.80
N THR A 152 2.88 22.22 -10.00
CA THR A 152 2.24 22.68 -11.24
C THR A 152 1.88 21.53 -12.18
N GLU A 153 0.83 21.73 -12.98
CA GLU A 153 0.44 20.77 -14.02
C GLU A 153 1.51 20.59 -15.11
N ALA A 154 2.26 21.66 -15.41
CA ALA A 154 3.35 21.59 -16.37
C ALA A 154 4.44 20.63 -15.87
N LYS A 155 4.83 20.74 -14.60
CA LYS A 155 5.83 19.87 -13.98
C LYS A 155 5.34 18.42 -13.89
N ALA A 156 4.05 18.23 -13.56
CA ALA A 156 3.46 16.90 -13.54
C ALA A 156 3.54 16.22 -14.91
N ARG A 157 3.19 16.94 -15.97
CA ARG A 157 3.24 16.47 -17.35
C ARG A 157 4.66 16.13 -17.80
N GLU A 158 5.60 17.02 -17.55
CA GLU A 158 7.03 16.83 -17.86
C GLU A 158 7.58 15.54 -17.21
N ILE A 159 7.28 15.32 -15.92
CA ILE A 159 7.73 14.12 -15.20
C ILE A 159 7.06 12.85 -15.78
N ALA A 160 5.77 12.89 -16.06
CA ALA A 160 5.04 11.76 -16.63
C ALA A 160 5.59 11.37 -18.01
N GLU A 161 5.80 12.36 -18.90
CA GLU A 161 6.39 12.16 -20.23
C GLU A 161 7.82 11.58 -20.14
N TYR A 162 8.64 12.10 -19.22
CA TYR A 162 9.99 11.59 -19.01
C TYR A 162 10.00 10.13 -18.55
N ARG A 163 9.11 9.76 -17.63
CA ARG A 163 8.98 8.37 -17.15
C ARG A 163 8.50 7.44 -18.27
N ALA A 164 7.55 7.87 -19.09
CA ALA A 164 7.07 7.12 -20.25
C ALA A 164 8.18 6.86 -21.27
N LEU A 165 9.04 7.85 -21.53
CA LEU A 165 10.21 7.69 -22.40
C LEU A 165 11.23 6.67 -21.87
N ILE A 166 11.48 6.67 -20.55
CA ILE A 166 12.38 5.69 -19.93
C ILE A 166 11.80 4.27 -20.05
N SER A 167 10.53 4.11 -19.75
CA SER A 167 9.83 2.82 -19.84
C SER A 167 9.92 2.24 -21.26
N LEU A 168 9.65 3.06 -22.27
CA LEU A 168 9.79 2.65 -23.67
C LEU A 168 11.24 2.26 -24.04
N SER A 169 12.24 2.96 -23.50
CA SER A 169 13.65 2.64 -23.78
C SER A 169 14.07 1.30 -23.17
N LEU A 170 13.56 0.95 -21.99
CA LEU A 170 13.86 -0.30 -21.30
C LEU A 170 13.21 -1.50 -22.02
N ILE A 171 12.03 -1.34 -22.61
CA ILE A 171 11.36 -2.38 -23.39
C ILE A 171 12.19 -2.73 -24.63
N HIS A 172 12.78 -1.75 -25.31
CA HIS A 172 13.63 -1.98 -26.50
C HIS A 172 14.96 -2.67 -26.19
N ILE A 173 15.46 -2.59 -24.97
CA ILE A 173 16.71 -3.25 -24.54
C ILE A 173 16.46 -4.72 -24.15
N SER A 174 15.24 -5.10 -23.82
CA SER A 174 14.88 -6.44 -23.33
C SER A 174 14.36 -7.40 -24.41
N GLU A 175 14.22 -6.99 -25.68
CA GLU A 175 13.95 -7.90 -26.79
C GLU A 175 15.27 -8.43 -27.36
N PRO A 176 15.63 -9.71 -27.11
CA PRO A 176 16.75 -10.34 -27.81
C PRO A 176 16.32 -10.64 -29.26
N THR A 177 17.06 -10.08 -30.20
CA THR A 177 17.03 -10.49 -31.61
C THR A 177 17.34 -11.96 -31.78
#